data_df9adcafe63f1a97825535f7930d5bfe
#
_entry.id   df9adcafe63f1a97825535f7930d5bfe
#
_cell.length_a   1.000
_cell.length_b   1.000
_cell.length_c   1.000
_cell.angle_alpha   90.00
_cell.angle_beta   90.00
_cell.angle_gamma   90.00
#
_symmetry.space_group_name_H-M   'P 1'
#
loop_
_entity.id
_entity.type
_entity.pdbx_description
1 polymer ?
#
loop_
_entity_poly.entity_id
_entity_poly.type
_entity_poly.pdbx_seq_one_letter_code
_entity_poly.pdbx_strand_id
1 'polypeptide(L)'
;MKTLIITLFLLLTSYAFAEDKTAEDKSKYNFWWEQIPAVCSQTIEIERWAKDKEFSPISVSYGREGGDPKAQIVYIVIYWLNPNNEAFASVQTPIKPDESCIVFRTFDLTLNPEMINMLGRKDI
;
A
#
# COMPACT_ATOMS: atom_id res chain seq x y z
N MET A 1 29.22 -48.23 -2.28
CA MET A 1 27.76 -48.03 -2.14
C MET A 1 27.31 -47.34 -0.88
N LYS A 2 28.03 -47.43 0.20
CA LYS A 2 27.65 -46.75 1.46
C LYS A 2 27.95 -45.25 1.49
N THR A 3 28.79 -44.74 0.62
CA THR A 3 29.16 -43.32 0.53
C THR A 3 28.18 -42.49 -0.27
N LEU A 4 27.37 -43.08 -1.14
CA LEU A 4 26.37 -42.38 -1.97
C LEU A 4 25.11 -42.00 -1.18
N ILE A 5 24.79 -42.75 -0.14
CA ILE A 5 23.59 -42.51 0.69
C ILE A 5 23.80 -41.32 1.64
N ILE A 6 25.04 -41.13 2.11
CA ILE A 6 25.39 -40.03 3.02
C ILE A 6 25.39 -38.69 2.31
N THR A 7 25.77 -38.66 1.03
CA THR A 7 25.80 -37.42 0.23
C THR A 7 24.38 -36.95 -0.14
N LEU A 8 23.46 -37.85 -0.31
CA LEU A 8 22.06 -37.54 -0.60
C LEU A 8 21.35 -36.94 0.63
N PHE A 9 21.72 -37.38 1.82
CA PHE A 9 21.13 -36.91 3.06
C PHE A 9 21.56 -35.48 3.41
N LEU A 10 22.77 -35.08 3.03
CA LEU A 10 23.32 -33.74 3.25
C LEU A 10 22.67 -32.70 2.30
N LEU A 11 22.21 -33.11 1.14
CA LEU A 11 21.51 -32.23 0.18
C LEU A 11 20.08 -31.92 0.60
N LEU A 12 19.42 -32.81 1.33
CA LEU A 12 18.05 -32.62 1.81
C LEU A 12 17.96 -31.69 3.03
N THR A 13 19.04 -31.52 3.78
CA THR A 13 19.04 -30.62 4.95
C THR A 13 19.24 -29.16 4.61
N SER A 14 19.69 -28.82 3.41
CA SER A 14 19.91 -27.43 3.01
C SER A 14 18.63 -26.66 2.60
N TYR A 15 17.53 -27.35 2.40
CA TYR A 15 16.25 -26.72 2.04
C TYR A 15 15.40 -26.26 3.22
N ALA A 16 15.75 -26.66 4.44
CA ALA A 16 14.95 -26.37 5.62
C ALA A 16 15.16 -24.94 6.18
N PHE A 17 16.16 -24.19 5.71
CA PHE A 17 16.52 -22.89 6.27
C PHE A 17 15.97 -21.68 5.53
N ALA A 18 15.28 -21.85 4.41
CA ALA A 18 14.83 -20.74 3.56
C ALA A 18 13.49 -20.12 3.96
N GLU A 19 12.74 -20.73 4.88
CA GLU A 19 11.36 -20.33 5.19
C GLU A 19 11.19 -19.53 6.48
N ASP A 20 12.25 -19.35 7.28
CA ASP A 20 12.10 -18.85 8.66
C ASP A 20 12.02 -17.31 8.81
N LYS A 21 12.33 -16.53 7.78
CA LYS A 21 12.39 -15.07 7.93
C LYS A 21 11.05 -14.34 7.81
N THR A 22 10.01 -15.00 7.32
CA THR A 22 8.67 -14.41 7.17
C THR A 22 7.67 -14.93 8.20
N ALA A 23 8.08 -15.86 9.07
CA ALA A 23 7.19 -16.52 10.01
C ALA A 23 6.95 -15.75 11.30
N GLU A 24 7.81 -14.81 11.69
CA GLU A 24 7.68 -14.10 12.96
C GLU A 24 6.47 -13.17 13.02
N ASP A 25 6.18 -12.45 11.93
CA ASP A 25 5.02 -11.56 11.87
C ASP A 25 3.70 -12.29 11.70
N LYS A 26 3.71 -13.52 11.19
CA LYS A 26 2.53 -14.35 10.99
C LYS A 26 2.09 -15.14 12.21
N SER A 27 2.96 -15.27 13.24
CA SER A 27 2.65 -16.11 14.41
C SER A 27 1.54 -15.52 15.29
N LYS A 28 1.37 -14.21 15.29
CA LYS A 28 0.39 -13.50 16.13
C LYS A 28 -0.88 -13.15 15.36
N TYR A 29 -0.76 -12.91 14.05
CA TYR A 29 -1.87 -12.49 13.20
C TYR A 29 -1.94 -13.36 11.96
N ASN A 30 -3.14 -13.66 11.50
CA ASN A 30 -3.37 -14.47 10.30
C ASN A 30 -3.50 -13.55 9.08
N PHE A 31 -2.39 -13.06 8.55
CA PHE A 31 -2.35 -12.21 7.36
C PHE A 31 -1.98 -13.03 6.12
N TRP A 32 -2.54 -12.64 4.98
CA TRP A 32 -2.19 -13.19 3.68
C TRP A 32 -2.13 -12.09 2.64
N TRP A 33 -1.43 -12.37 1.54
CA TRP A 33 -1.33 -11.43 0.43
C TRP A 33 -2.52 -11.56 -0.51
N GLU A 34 -3.10 -10.42 -0.90
CA GLU A 34 -4.14 -10.33 -1.92
C GLU A 34 -3.73 -9.33 -2.99
N GLN A 35 -4.28 -9.53 -4.20
CA GLN A 35 -4.14 -8.58 -5.29
C GLN A 35 -5.36 -7.68 -5.35
N ILE A 36 -5.12 -6.38 -5.43
CA ILE A 36 -6.18 -5.38 -5.54
C ILE A 36 -6.07 -4.74 -6.91
N PRO A 37 -7.18 -4.66 -7.69
CA PRO A 37 -7.14 -4.00 -8.99
C PRO A 37 -6.90 -2.51 -8.84
N ALA A 38 -6.08 -1.96 -9.73
CA ALA A 38 -5.79 -0.54 -9.79
C ALA A 38 -5.91 -0.07 -11.24
N VAL A 39 -6.34 1.17 -11.43
CA VAL A 39 -6.37 1.83 -12.74
C VAL A 39 -5.19 2.77 -12.82
N CYS A 40 -4.29 2.52 -13.75
CA CYS A 40 -3.07 3.30 -13.90
C CYS A 40 -3.10 4.14 -15.17
N SER A 41 -2.49 5.31 -15.12
CA SER A 41 -2.32 6.20 -16.25
C SER A 41 -1.11 7.11 -16.01
N GLN A 42 -0.84 8.00 -16.95
CA GLN A 42 0.12 9.07 -16.71
C GLN A 42 -0.39 9.96 -15.58
N THR A 43 0.50 10.40 -14.72
CA THR A 43 0.14 11.23 -13.55
C THR A 43 -0.65 12.47 -13.97
N ILE A 44 -0.27 13.12 -15.07
CA ILE A 44 -0.96 14.30 -15.59
C ILE A 44 -2.41 14.01 -16.00
N GLU A 45 -2.68 12.81 -16.49
CA GLU A 45 -4.03 12.40 -16.86
C GLU A 45 -4.91 12.18 -15.63
N ILE A 46 -4.36 11.59 -14.60
CA ILE A 46 -5.07 11.40 -13.32
C ILE A 46 -5.36 12.75 -12.67
N GLU A 47 -4.41 13.68 -12.68
CA GLU A 47 -4.60 15.03 -12.16
C GLU A 47 -5.68 15.79 -12.93
N ARG A 48 -5.69 15.65 -14.25
CA ARG A 48 -6.71 16.26 -15.11
C ARG A 48 -8.10 15.69 -14.82
N TRP A 49 -8.20 14.38 -14.73
CA TRP A 49 -9.45 13.71 -14.38
C TRP A 49 -9.92 14.12 -12.97
N ALA A 50 -9.02 14.18 -12.01
CA ALA A 50 -9.33 14.61 -10.65
C ALA A 50 -9.88 16.05 -10.65
N LYS A 51 -9.25 16.95 -11.39
CA LYS A 51 -9.69 18.33 -11.51
C LYS A 51 -11.07 18.43 -12.15
N ASP A 52 -11.32 17.67 -13.21
CA ASP A 52 -12.63 17.65 -13.88
C ASP A 52 -13.74 17.14 -12.96
N LYS A 53 -13.42 16.26 -12.03
CA LYS A 53 -14.35 15.74 -11.02
C LYS A 53 -14.35 16.52 -9.72
N GLU A 54 -13.68 17.66 -9.69
CA GLU A 54 -13.57 18.57 -8.55
C GLU A 54 -12.87 17.97 -7.32
N PHE A 55 -12.03 16.96 -7.53
CA PHE A 55 -11.21 16.41 -6.45
C PHE A 55 -10.06 17.36 -6.09
N SER A 56 -9.80 17.45 -4.81
CA SER A 56 -8.63 18.14 -4.27
C SER A 56 -7.80 17.19 -3.41
N PRO A 57 -6.47 17.27 -3.45
CA PRO A 57 -5.64 16.47 -2.57
C PRO A 57 -5.79 16.95 -1.14
N ILE A 58 -6.01 16.01 -0.22
CA ILE A 58 -6.22 16.32 1.20
C ILE A 58 -5.08 15.84 2.07
N SER A 59 -4.34 14.83 1.65
CA SER A 59 -3.21 14.33 2.43
C SER A 59 -2.24 13.56 1.55
N VAL A 60 -0.99 13.49 2.00
CA VAL A 60 0.08 12.71 1.38
C VAL A 60 0.71 11.82 2.44
N SER A 61 0.97 10.58 2.09
CA SER A 61 1.69 9.66 2.95
C SER A 61 2.70 8.85 2.14
N TYR A 62 3.63 8.23 2.83
CA TYR A 62 4.76 7.55 2.19
C TYR A 62 4.81 6.09 2.64
N GLY A 63 4.84 5.19 1.66
CA GLY A 63 5.14 3.79 1.90
C GLY A 63 6.65 3.58 1.92
N ARG A 64 7.14 2.88 2.92
CA ARG A 64 8.56 2.61 3.09
C ARG A 64 8.81 1.11 3.04
N GLU A 65 9.99 0.75 2.58
CA GLU A 65 10.38 -0.64 2.43
C GLU A 65 10.26 -1.41 3.74
N GLY A 66 9.60 -2.57 3.70
CA GLY A 66 9.43 -3.44 4.85
C GLY A 66 8.59 -2.88 6.01
N GLY A 67 7.89 -1.75 5.79
CA GLY A 67 7.12 -1.10 6.85
C GLY A 67 7.99 -0.43 7.92
N ASP A 68 9.27 -0.24 7.68
CA ASP A 68 10.19 0.45 8.57
C ASP A 68 10.08 1.96 8.37
N PRO A 69 9.76 2.75 9.42
CA PRO A 69 9.61 4.21 9.30
C PRO A 69 10.87 4.94 8.83
N LYS A 70 12.04 4.32 8.94
CA LYS A 70 13.33 4.90 8.54
C LYS A 70 13.84 4.37 7.20
N ALA A 71 13.15 3.39 6.61
CA ALA A 71 13.56 2.82 5.35
C ALA A 71 13.27 3.74 4.17
N GLN A 72 13.78 3.36 3.01
CA GLN A 72 13.59 4.10 1.76
C GLN A 72 12.12 4.20 1.39
N ILE A 73 11.71 5.35 0.87
CA ILE A 73 10.38 5.54 0.32
C ILE A 73 10.25 4.75 -0.98
N VAL A 74 9.29 3.84 -1.03
CA VAL A 74 9.03 2.99 -2.20
C VAL A 74 7.77 3.39 -2.96
N TYR A 75 6.84 4.07 -2.31
CA TYR A 75 5.69 4.66 -2.98
C TYR A 75 5.15 5.86 -2.20
N ILE A 76 4.41 6.69 -2.91
CA ILE A 76 3.75 7.88 -2.38
C ILE A 76 2.25 7.69 -2.57
N VAL A 77 1.48 7.92 -1.52
CA VAL A 77 0.02 7.83 -1.57
C VAL A 77 -0.56 9.23 -1.35
N ILE A 78 -1.40 9.64 -2.28
CA ILE A 78 -2.13 10.91 -2.17
C ILE A 78 -3.61 10.57 -2.03
N TYR A 79 -4.26 11.15 -1.02
CA TYR A 79 -5.70 11.01 -0.79
C TYR A 79 -6.41 12.24 -1.33
N TRP A 80 -7.50 12.00 -2.04
CA TRP A 80 -8.28 13.01 -2.74
C TRP A 80 -9.72 12.97 -2.29
N LEU A 81 -10.34 14.13 -2.19
CA LEU A 81 -11.74 14.30 -1.77
C LEU A 81 -12.39 15.37 -2.64
N ASN A 82 -13.66 15.17 -3.01
CA ASN A 82 -14.45 16.17 -3.71
C ASN A 82 -15.66 16.64 -2.87
N PRO A 83 -16.36 17.70 -3.29
CA PRO A 83 -17.52 18.22 -2.55
C PRO A 83 -18.68 17.24 -2.40
N ASN A 84 -18.76 16.21 -3.23
CA ASN A 84 -19.79 15.19 -3.17
C ASN A 84 -19.44 14.03 -2.21
N ASN A 85 -18.42 14.20 -1.38
CA ASN A 85 -17.92 13.16 -0.47
C ASN A 85 -17.45 11.88 -1.17
N GLU A 86 -17.03 12.02 -2.42
CA GLU A 86 -16.30 10.98 -3.12
C GLU A 86 -14.81 11.11 -2.80
N ALA A 87 -14.15 9.97 -2.64
CA ALA A 87 -12.72 9.93 -2.34
C ALA A 87 -12.01 8.87 -3.16
N PHE A 88 -10.73 9.07 -3.40
CA PHE A 88 -9.85 8.03 -3.93
C PHE A 88 -8.44 8.23 -3.41
N ALA A 89 -7.65 7.18 -3.53
CA ALA A 89 -6.21 7.25 -3.28
C ALA A 89 -5.47 7.03 -4.59
N SER A 90 -4.45 7.83 -4.85
CA SER A 90 -3.51 7.58 -5.94
C SER A 90 -2.16 7.14 -5.37
N VAL A 91 -1.54 6.19 -6.06
CA VAL A 91 -0.25 5.64 -5.69
C VAL A 91 0.75 5.92 -6.81
N GLN A 92 1.90 6.43 -6.44
CA GLN A 92 2.99 6.77 -7.35
C GLN A 92 4.30 6.26 -6.79
N THR A 93 5.17 5.74 -7.65
CA THR A 93 6.52 5.34 -7.24
C THR A 93 7.54 6.41 -7.60
N PRO A 94 8.57 6.64 -6.76
CA PRO A 94 9.64 7.59 -7.10
C PRO A 94 10.42 7.23 -8.36
N ILE A 95 10.44 5.94 -8.73
CA ILE A 95 11.12 5.44 -9.93
C ILE A 95 10.38 5.85 -11.21
N LYS A 96 9.05 5.94 -11.16
CA LYS A 96 8.19 6.33 -12.28
C LYS A 96 7.24 7.46 -11.86
N PRO A 97 7.74 8.67 -11.66
CA PRO A 97 6.92 9.78 -11.15
C PRO A 97 5.86 10.26 -12.15
N ASP A 98 5.99 9.93 -13.42
CA ASP A 98 5.04 10.25 -14.48
C ASP A 98 3.88 9.25 -14.59
N GLU A 99 3.90 8.16 -13.84
CA GLU A 99 2.84 7.15 -13.80
C GLU A 99 2.23 7.09 -12.41
N SER A 100 0.90 7.04 -12.34
CA SER A 100 0.15 6.91 -11.09
C SER A 100 -0.98 5.90 -11.25
N CYS A 101 -1.38 5.29 -10.15
CA CYS A 101 -2.47 4.34 -10.13
C CYS A 101 -3.55 4.80 -9.14
N ILE A 102 -4.80 4.70 -9.54
CA ILE A 102 -5.94 4.97 -8.66
C ILE A 102 -6.30 3.68 -7.95
N VAL A 103 -6.37 3.74 -6.62
CA VAL A 103 -6.84 2.66 -5.76
C VAL A 103 -7.93 3.19 -4.85
N PHE A 104 -8.87 2.35 -4.48
CA PHE A 104 -9.90 2.67 -3.47
C PHE A 104 -10.72 3.92 -3.80
N ARG A 105 -11.31 3.98 -4.98
CA ARG A 105 -12.32 5.01 -5.23
C ARG A 105 -13.58 4.69 -4.44
N THR A 106 -14.00 5.63 -3.59
CA THR A 106 -15.12 5.45 -2.67
C THR A 106 -16.12 6.59 -2.78
N PHE A 107 -17.32 6.32 -2.32
CA PHE A 107 -18.45 7.24 -2.33
C PHE A 107 -19.00 7.37 -0.91
N ASP A 108 -19.76 8.44 -0.66
CA ASP A 108 -20.45 8.66 0.60
C ASP A 108 -19.49 8.62 1.81
N LEU A 109 -18.35 9.29 1.66
CA LEU A 109 -17.38 9.38 2.75
C LEU A 109 -18.00 10.10 3.95
N THR A 110 -17.97 9.45 5.10
CA THR A 110 -18.44 10.01 6.36
C THR A 110 -17.28 10.02 7.35
N LEU A 111 -17.00 11.18 7.92
CA LEU A 111 -15.97 11.30 8.94
C LEU A 111 -16.50 10.85 10.30
N ASN A 112 -15.65 10.16 11.07
CA ASN A 112 -15.97 9.78 12.42
C ASN A 112 -16.17 11.04 13.29
N PRO A 113 -17.32 11.19 13.99
CA PRO A 113 -17.58 12.35 14.84
C PRO A 113 -16.51 12.60 15.91
N GLU A 114 -15.91 11.55 16.45
CA GLU A 114 -14.82 11.68 17.43
C GLU A 114 -13.58 12.31 16.79
N MET A 115 -13.25 11.94 15.55
CA MET A 115 -12.15 12.57 14.81
C MET A 115 -12.44 14.03 14.51
N ILE A 116 -13.67 14.39 14.20
CA ILE A 116 -14.11 15.78 13.99
C ILE A 116 -13.84 16.60 15.23
N ASN A 117 -14.19 16.07 16.41
CA ASN A 117 -13.95 16.72 17.68
C ASN A 117 -12.46 16.89 17.98
N MET A 118 -11.64 15.87 17.69
CA MET A 118 -10.18 15.93 17.85
C MET A 118 -9.53 17.00 16.98
N LEU A 119 -10.06 17.20 15.77
CA LEU A 119 -9.54 18.19 14.83
C LEU A 119 -10.06 19.59 15.10
N GLY A 120 -10.94 19.78 16.07
CA GLY A 120 -11.53 21.08 16.41
C GLY A 120 -12.44 21.65 15.34
N ARG A 121 -12.91 20.84 14.41
CA ARG A 121 -13.81 21.25 13.32
C ARG A 121 -15.26 21.04 13.74
N LYS A 122 -15.99 22.12 13.90
CA LYS A 122 -17.41 22.07 14.23
C LYS A 122 -18.34 22.11 13.01
N ASP A 123 -17.80 22.31 11.80
CA ASP A 123 -18.55 22.64 10.60
C ASP A 123 -18.61 21.51 9.57
N ILE A 124 -18.38 20.28 9.97
CA ILE A 124 -18.45 19.16 9.05
C ILE A 124 -19.72 18.35 9.29
#